data_f607052b7121b562dac0ec662ed6ff2e
#
_entry.id   f607052b7121b562dac0ec662ed6ff2e
#
_cell.length_a   1.000
_cell.length_b   1.000
_cell.length_c   1.000
_cell.angle_alpha   90.00
_cell.angle_beta   90.00
_cell.angle_gamma   90.00
#
_symmetry.space_group_name_H-M   'P 1'
#
loop_
_entity.id
_entity.type
_entity.pdbx_description
1 polymer ?
#
loop_
_entity_poly.entity_id
_entity_poly.type
_entity_poly.pdbx_seq_one_letter_code
_entity_poly.pdbx_strand_id
1 'polypeptide(L)'
;MTLPKQADSRSFVLMNKPQRAILLLLTCLSILATDLKASPADVSIPATDEGLPGAGPIRRYDWFKKLWLRKRTGWAKQVEQDQGALVFLGDSITQGWGDTLGGSFPGVKVANRGISGDTTRGALIRLEGDVLALKPSGVVILIGTNDLEEKASPGVTAGNLKLIIAALKKHNSKMPIILCNTFPSSASKRRPSDQIRKINQLYFAAVK
;
A
#
# COMPACT_ATOMS: atom_id res chain seq x y z
N MET A 1 -62.66 48.67 9.24
CA MET A 1 -61.22 48.81 9.00
C MET A 1 -60.54 48.47 10.32
N THR A 2 -60.20 47.22 10.54
CA THR A 2 -59.68 46.70 11.80
C THR A 2 -58.40 45.90 11.50
N LEU A 3 -57.30 46.37 12.05
CA LEU A 3 -55.95 45.76 11.93
C LEU A 3 -55.90 44.48 12.80
N PRO A 4 -55.24 43.40 12.39
CA PRO A 4 -55.04 42.24 13.21
C PRO A 4 -53.85 42.41 14.15
N LYS A 5 -53.97 41.94 15.38
CA LYS A 5 -53.02 41.89 16.47
C LYS A 5 -51.84 40.98 16.12
N GLN A 6 -50.66 41.45 16.41
CA GLN A 6 -49.41 40.75 16.39
C GLN A 6 -49.35 39.75 17.54
N ALA A 7 -49.12 38.48 17.25
CA ALA A 7 -48.92 37.45 18.28
C ALA A 7 -47.41 37.28 18.48
N ASP A 8 -46.96 37.68 19.65
CA ASP A 8 -45.63 37.40 20.19
C ASP A 8 -45.70 36.06 20.95
N SER A 9 -44.96 35.07 20.51
CA SER A 9 -44.73 33.86 21.30
C SER A 9 -43.34 33.31 21.07
N ARG A 10 -42.41 33.86 21.83
CA ARG A 10 -41.11 33.22 22.03
C ARG A 10 -41.27 32.13 23.09
N SER A 11 -41.51 30.90 22.65
CA SER A 11 -41.49 29.72 23.53
C SER A 11 -40.04 29.35 23.82
N PHE A 12 -39.53 29.80 24.97
CA PHE A 12 -38.30 29.28 25.53
C PHE A 12 -38.59 27.89 26.13
N VAL A 13 -38.11 26.83 25.47
CA VAL A 13 -38.13 25.48 26.06
C VAL A 13 -37.02 25.42 27.11
N LEU A 14 -37.41 25.46 28.39
CA LEU A 14 -36.50 25.23 29.52
C LEU A 14 -36.14 23.73 29.58
N MET A 15 -34.97 23.37 29.12
CA MET A 15 -34.45 22.01 29.26
C MET A 15 -34.12 21.70 30.72
N ASN A 16 -34.58 20.57 31.25
CA ASN A 16 -34.31 20.07 32.60
C ASN A 16 -32.80 19.78 32.81
N LYS A 17 -32.31 19.90 34.06
CA LYS A 17 -30.91 19.66 34.45
C LYS A 17 -30.31 18.35 33.88
N PRO A 18 -31.00 17.19 33.86
CA PRO A 18 -30.45 15.97 33.27
C PRO A 18 -30.27 16.05 31.73
N GLN A 19 -31.16 16.78 31.02
CA GLN A 19 -31.03 16.95 29.56
C GLN A 19 -29.82 17.81 29.16
N ARG A 20 -29.44 18.80 30.01
CA ARG A 20 -28.23 19.59 29.81
C ARG A 20 -26.95 18.78 30.04
N ALA A 21 -26.97 17.83 30.99
CA ALA A 21 -25.83 16.93 31.23
C ALA A 21 -25.60 15.95 30.07
N ILE A 22 -26.69 15.41 29.48
CA ILE A 22 -26.60 14.52 28.32
C ILE A 22 -26.11 15.28 27.07
N LEU A 23 -26.57 16.51 26.86
CA LEU A 23 -26.12 17.31 25.73
C LEU A 23 -24.64 17.70 25.86
N LEU A 24 -24.14 18.01 27.06
CA LEU A 24 -22.76 18.27 27.35
C LEU A 24 -21.87 17.02 27.20
N LEU A 25 -22.36 15.83 27.56
CA LEU A 25 -21.67 14.56 27.35
C LEU A 25 -21.56 14.20 25.84
N LEU A 26 -22.60 14.46 25.05
CA LEU A 26 -22.59 14.22 23.62
C LEU A 26 -21.66 15.21 22.87
N THR A 27 -21.56 16.46 23.32
CA THR A 27 -20.62 17.42 22.73
C THR A 27 -19.17 17.16 23.15
N CYS A 28 -18.92 16.62 24.36
CA CYS A 28 -17.56 16.19 24.74
C CYS A 28 -17.12 14.90 24.02
N LEU A 29 -18.04 13.99 23.65
CA LEU A 29 -17.71 12.78 22.91
C LEU A 29 -17.39 13.07 21.43
N SER A 30 -17.89 14.15 20.87
CA SER A 30 -17.59 14.56 19.48
C SER A 30 -16.25 15.30 19.32
N ILE A 31 -15.65 15.78 20.43
CA ILE A 31 -14.35 16.48 20.40
C ILE A 31 -13.17 15.50 20.58
N LEU A 32 -13.43 14.24 20.96
CA LEU A 32 -12.40 13.19 21.10
C LEU A 32 -12.24 12.31 19.86
N ALA A 33 -12.90 12.62 18.77
CA ALA A 33 -12.46 12.20 17.44
C ALA A 33 -11.26 13.07 17.05
N THR A 34 -10.17 12.97 17.81
CA THR A 34 -8.86 13.39 17.31
C THR A 34 -8.65 12.58 16.05
N ASP A 35 -8.65 13.28 14.91
CA ASP A 35 -7.99 12.79 13.72
C ASP A 35 -6.63 12.22 14.14
N LEU A 36 -6.56 10.90 14.36
CA LEU A 36 -5.30 10.18 14.30
C LEU A 36 -4.83 10.35 12.85
N LYS A 37 -4.29 11.51 12.50
CA LYS A 37 -3.44 11.63 11.33
C LYS A 37 -2.40 10.56 11.51
N ALA A 38 -2.51 9.50 10.73
CA ALA A 38 -1.48 8.48 10.68
C ALA A 38 -0.16 9.22 10.59
N SER A 39 0.72 8.97 11.56
CA SER A 39 2.09 9.49 11.51
C SER A 39 2.62 9.23 10.11
N PRO A 40 3.28 10.19 9.45
CA PRO A 40 3.86 9.94 8.13
C PRO A 40 4.60 8.62 8.23
N ALA A 41 4.15 7.59 7.48
CA ALA A 41 4.80 6.30 7.51
C ALA A 41 6.29 6.52 7.24
N ASP A 42 7.16 5.97 8.07
CA ASP A 42 8.60 6.10 7.86
C ASP A 42 8.93 5.55 6.48
N VAL A 43 9.30 6.45 5.57
CA VAL A 43 9.59 6.11 4.18
C VAL A 43 11.03 5.65 3.98
N SER A 44 11.85 5.60 5.03
CA SER A 44 13.23 5.12 4.96
C SER A 44 13.32 3.59 4.90
N ILE A 45 14.45 3.07 4.48
CA ILE A 45 14.75 1.65 4.61
C ILE A 45 15.20 1.40 6.05
N PRO A 46 14.59 0.44 6.77
CA PRO A 46 15.04 0.08 8.12
C PRO A 46 16.54 -0.28 8.14
N ALA A 47 17.25 0.21 9.13
CA ALA A 47 18.69 -0.01 9.25
C ALA A 47 19.05 -1.47 9.52
N THR A 48 18.22 -2.17 10.29
CA THR A 48 18.37 -3.59 10.66
C THR A 48 17.19 -4.42 10.15
N ASP A 49 17.32 -5.74 10.26
CA ASP A 49 16.25 -6.69 9.91
C ASP A 49 15.36 -7.05 11.11
N GLU A 50 15.71 -6.57 12.30
CA GLU A 50 15.01 -6.90 13.53
C GLU A 50 13.54 -6.45 13.49
N GLY A 51 12.64 -7.38 13.83
CA GLY A 51 11.20 -7.14 13.84
C GLY A 51 10.56 -7.03 12.45
N LEU A 52 11.33 -7.06 11.36
CA LEU A 52 10.78 -6.96 10.01
C LEU A 52 10.15 -8.28 9.54
N PRO A 53 9.00 -8.21 8.82
CA PRO A 53 8.38 -9.40 8.28
C PRO A 53 9.20 -10.02 7.16
N GLY A 54 8.94 -11.32 6.91
CA GLY A 54 9.55 -12.05 5.82
C GLY A 54 11.01 -12.45 6.10
N ALA A 55 11.66 -12.98 5.08
CA ALA A 55 13.03 -13.47 5.16
C ALA A 55 13.84 -13.08 3.92
N GLY A 56 15.16 -13.23 4.01
CA GLY A 56 16.06 -12.92 2.90
C GLY A 56 16.44 -11.44 2.79
N PRO A 57 17.03 -11.04 1.66
CA PRO A 57 17.69 -9.76 1.55
C PRO A 57 16.73 -8.58 1.38
N ILE A 58 17.12 -7.48 2.01
CA ILE A 58 16.65 -6.13 1.71
C ILE A 58 17.86 -5.37 1.18
N ARG A 59 17.77 -4.78 0.01
CA ARG A 59 18.87 -3.97 -0.52
C ARG A 59 19.11 -2.73 0.32
N ARG A 60 20.40 -2.47 0.64
CA ARG A 60 20.82 -1.29 1.42
C ARG A 60 22.01 -0.58 0.80
N TYR A 61 22.27 -0.78 -0.50
CA TYR A 61 23.27 0.00 -1.24
C TYR A 61 22.88 1.47 -1.26
N ASP A 62 23.83 2.38 -1.25
CA ASP A 62 23.55 3.82 -1.16
C ASP A 62 22.69 4.35 -2.30
N TRP A 63 22.93 3.86 -3.54
CA TRP A 63 22.08 4.20 -4.67
C TRP A 63 20.62 3.74 -4.48
N PHE A 64 20.43 2.55 -3.88
CA PHE A 64 19.10 2.00 -3.65
C PHE A 64 18.36 2.75 -2.52
N LYS A 65 19.05 3.07 -1.41
CA LYS A 65 18.49 3.90 -0.34
C LYS A 65 18.00 5.26 -0.86
N LYS A 66 18.83 5.92 -1.71
CA LYS A 66 18.47 7.19 -2.35
C LYS A 66 17.23 7.06 -3.25
N LEU A 67 17.19 6.01 -4.07
CA LEU A 67 16.05 5.73 -4.96
C LEU A 67 14.79 5.43 -4.18
N TRP A 68 14.88 4.54 -3.20
CA TRP A 68 13.79 4.15 -2.30
C TRP A 68 13.17 5.37 -1.62
N LEU A 69 14.00 6.15 -0.93
CA LEU A 69 13.55 7.35 -0.23
C LEU A 69 12.85 8.33 -1.18
N ARG A 70 13.46 8.61 -2.33
CA ARG A 70 12.90 9.52 -3.34
C ARG A 70 11.52 9.05 -3.83
N LYS A 71 11.39 7.77 -4.20
CA LYS A 71 10.14 7.20 -4.71
C LYS A 71 9.05 7.25 -3.65
N ARG A 72 9.32 6.76 -2.45
CA ARG A 72 8.33 6.68 -1.38
C ARG A 72 7.92 8.05 -0.84
N THR A 73 8.86 8.99 -0.74
CA THR A 73 8.52 10.40 -0.40
C THR A 73 7.60 11.03 -1.45
N GLY A 74 7.82 10.74 -2.72
CA GLY A 74 6.93 11.18 -3.80
C GLY A 74 5.53 10.58 -3.66
N TRP A 75 5.44 9.28 -3.47
CA TRP A 75 4.17 8.56 -3.32
C TRP A 75 3.39 8.95 -2.05
N ALA A 76 4.08 9.22 -0.94
CA ALA A 76 3.43 9.69 0.28
C ALA A 76 2.63 10.99 0.08
N LYS A 77 3.06 11.83 -0.88
CA LYS A 77 2.34 13.06 -1.24
C LYS A 77 1.15 12.82 -2.17
N GLN A 78 1.06 11.64 -2.78
CA GLN A 78 0.05 11.28 -3.79
C GLN A 78 -1.00 10.29 -3.26
N VAL A 79 -0.96 9.94 -1.97
CA VAL A 79 -1.84 8.91 -1.39
C VAL A 79 -3.32 9.22 -1.66
N GLU A 80 -3.75 10.45 -1.46
CA GLU A 80 -5.14 10.84 -1.71
C GLU A 80 -5.52 10.80 -3.19
N GLN A 81 -4.61 11.26 -4.06
CA GLN A 81 -4.79 11.22 -5.51
C GLN A 81 -4.94 9.79 -6.03
N ASP A 82 -4.16 8.86 -5.47
CA ASP A 82 -4.07 7.48 -5.92
C ASP A 82 -5.09 6.55 -5.22
N GLN A 83 -5.99 7.07 -4.38
CA GLN A 83 -7.05 6.26 -3.75
C GLN A 83 -7.87 5.50 -4.79
N GLY A 84 -8.07 4.20 -4.54
CA GLY A 84 -8.84 3.32 -5.42
C GLY A 84 -8.14 2.91 -6.71
N ALA A 85 -6.86 3.24 -6.90
CA ALA A 85 -6.12 2.89 -8.10
C ALA A 85 -5.91 1.36 -8.24
N LEU A 86 -5.77 0.89 -9.48
CA LEU A 86 -5.14 -0.38 -9.79
C LEU A 86 -3.63 -0.22 -9.59
N VAL A 87 -3.09 -0.90 -8.57
CA VAL A 87 -1.69 -0.73 -8.18
C VAL A 87 -0.80 -1.77 -8.88
N PHE A 88 0.30 -1.31 -9.45
CA PHE A 88 1.36 -2.15 -10.02
C PHE A 88 2.55 -2.19 -9.06
N LEU A 89 2.64 -3.27 -8.30
CA LEU A 89 3.71 -3.51 -7.33
C LEU A 89 4.84 -4.29 -7.98
N GLY A 90 6.08 -3.78 -7.92
CA GLY A 90 7.19 -4.49 -8.53
C GLY A 90 8.54 -3.81 -8.40
N ASP A 91 9.44 -4.21 -9.26
CA ASP A 91 10.82 -3.76 -9.31
C ASP A 91 11.12 -2.80 -10.50
N SER A 92 12.32 -2.92 -11.11
CA SER A 92 12.74 -2.09 -12.24
C SER A 92 11.85 -2.24 -13.48
N ILE A 93 11.28 -3.41 -13.69
CA ILE A 93 10.41 -3.67 -14.84
C ILE A 93 9.14 -2.85 -14.70
N THR A 94 8.52 -2.90 -13.54
CA THR A 94 7.34 -2.09 -13.21
C THR A 94 7.68 -0.60 -13.20
N GLN A 95 8.77 -0.20 -12.55
CA GLN A 95 9.22 1.22 -12.55
C GLN A 95 9.43 1.75 -13.95
N GLY A 96 9.99 0.96 -14.86
CA GLY A 96 10.33 1.35 -16.22
C GLY A 96 9.12 1.72 -17.10
N TRP A 97 7.92 1.31 -16.72
CA TRP A 97 6.70 1.69 -17.44
C TRP A 97 6.26 3.14 -17.15
N GLY A 98 6.93 3.85 -16.22
CA GLY A 98 6.58 5.21 -15.85
C GLY A 98 5.29 5.30 -15.01
N ASP A 99 4.97 6.51 -14.56
CA ASP A 99 3.89 6.71 -13.58
C ASP A 99 2.49 6.43 -14.17
N THR A 100 2.30 6.63 -15.46
CA THR A 100 1.05 6.36 -16.19
C THR A 100 1.01 4.98 -16.86
N LEU A 101 2.02 4.13 -16.62
CA LEU A 101 2.20 2.84 -17.29
C LEU A 101 2.13 2.95 -18.84
N GLY A 102 2.77 4.01 -19.38
CA GLY A 102 2.81 4.28 -20.81
C GLY A 102 1.45 4.58 -21.45
N GLY A 103 0.44 4.94 -20.64
CA GLY A 103 -0.93 5.15 -21.15
C GLY A 103 -1.68 3.86 -21.54
N SER A 104 -1.16 2.68 -21.15
CA SER A 104 -1.70 1.38 -21.58
C SER A 104 -3.06 1.03 -20.97
N PHE A 105 -3.55 1.81 -20.00
CA PHE A 105 -4.81 1.55 -19.30
C PHE A 105 -5.76 2.75 -19.37
N PRO A 106 -6.30 3.09 -20.58
CA PRO A 106 -7.17 4.25 -20.73
C PRO A 106 -8.44 4.10 -19.89
N GLY A 107 -8.81 5.16 -19.18
CA GLY A 107 -9.99 5.18 -18.31
C GLY A 107 -9.83 4.44 -16.97
N VAL A 108 -8.68 3.82 -16.69
CA VAL A 108 -8.39 3.17 -15.43
C VAL A 108 -7.41 4.02 -14.63
N LYS A 109 -7.76 4.34 -13.37
CA LYS A 109 -6.81 4.96 -12.46
C LYS A 109 -5.75 3.93 -12.10
N VAL A 110 -4.49 4.24 -12.38
CA VAL A 110 -3.35 3.36 -12.12
C VAL A 110 -2.35 4.02 -11.18
N ALA A 111 -1.63 3.22 -10.40
CA ALA A 111 -0.54 3.68 -9.55
C ALA A 111 0.68 2.75 -9.69
N ASN A 112 1.76 3.29 -10.23
CA ASN A 112 3.02 2.55 -10.34
C ASN A 112 3.77 2.58 -9.00
N ARG A 113 3.97 1.41 -8.41
CA ARG A 113 4.72 1.20 -7.16
C ARG A 113 5.93 0.30 -7.38
N GLY A 114 6.59 0.48 -8.53
CA GLY A 114 7.86 -0.17 -8.87
C GLY A 114 9.06 0.59 -8.33
N ILE A 115 10.04 -0.12 -7.75
CA ILE A 115 11.35 0.41 -7.37
C ILE A 115 12.45 -0.45 -7.97
N SER A 116 13.29 0.13 -8.83
CA SER A 116 14.41 -0.58 -9.44
C SER A 116 15.31 -1.21 -8.39
N GLY A 117 15.51 -2.53 -8.51
CA GLY A 117 16.34 -3.26 -7.56
C GLY A 117 15.60 -3.83 -6.35
N ASP A 118 14.31 -3.58 -6.21
CA ASP A 118 13.55 -4.07 -5.06
C ASP A 118 13.43 -5.59 -5.04
N THR A 119 13.41 -6.15 -3.84
CA THR A 119 13.21 -7.57 -3.56
C THR A 119 11.80 -7.82 -3.05
N THR A 120 11.38 -9.08 -3.00
CA THR A 120 10.08 -9.44 -2.41
C THR A 120 9.97 -9.00 -0.95
N ARG A 121 11.07 -9.08 -0.16
CA ARG A 121 11.07 -8.58 1.21
C ARG A 121 11.01 -7.07 1.29
N GLY A 122 11.68 -6.35 0.38
CA GLY A 122 11.56 -4.90 0.25
C GLY A 122 10.12 -4.48 -0.03
N ALA A 123 9.48 -5.11 -1.02
CA ALA A 123 8.08 -4.85 -1.35
C ALA A 123 7.13 -5.16 -0.16
N LEU A 124 7.42 -6.21 0.62
CA LEU A 124 6.62 -6.60 1.79
C LEU A 124 6.68 -5.52 2.89
N ILE A 125 7.86 -5.01 3.23
CA ILE A 125 8.01 -4.02 4.31
C ILE A 125 7.41 -2.65 3.98
N ARG A 126 7.26 -2.31 2.70
CA ARG A 126 6.63 -1.06 2.25
C ARG A 126 5.16 -1.20 1.85
N LEU A 127 4.60 -2.42 1.94
CA LEU A 127 3.27 -2.75 1.42
C LEU A 127 2.18 -1.88 2.04
N GLU A 128 2.22 -1.66 3.36
CA GLU A 128 1.20 -0.89 4.08
C GLU A 128 1.10 0.54 3.55
N GLY A 129 2.21 1.29 3.58
CA GLY A 129 2.21 2.70 3.20
C GLY A 129 2.09 2.96 1.70
N ASP A 130 2.65 2.07 0.87
CA ASP A 130 2.75 2.32 -0.56
C ASP A 130 1.60 1.69 -1.37
N VAL A 131 0.92 0.68 -0.81
CA VAL A 131 -0.13 -0.07 -1.51
C VAL A 131 -1.44 -0.06 -0.74
N LEU A 132 -1.47 -0.56 0.51
CA LEU A 132 -2.72 -0.72 1.26
C LEU A 132 -3.34 0.63 1.63
N ALA A 133 -2.52 1.63 1.93
CA ALA A 133 -2.97 3.00 2.18
C ALA A 133 -3.77 3.61 1.02
N LEU A 134 -3.62 3.10 -0.19
CA LEU A 134 -4.37 3.53 -1.38
C LEU A 134 -5.77 2.92 -1.47
N LYS A 135 -6.11 1.95 -0.62
CA LYS A 135 -7.34 1.16 -0.73
C LYS A 135 -7.55 0.67 -2.18
N PRO A 136 -6.59 -0.08 -2.75
CA PRO A 136 -6.53 -0.35 -4.17
C PRO A 136 -7.75 -1.10 -4.67
N SER A 137 -8.17 -0.83 -5.91
CA SER A 137 -9.21 -1.61 -6.61
C SER A 137 -8.72 -2.99 -7.04
N GLY A 138 -7.41 -3.17 -7.14
CA GLY A 138 -6.72 -4.41 -7.46
C GLY A 138 -5.22 -4.21 -7.42
N VAL A 139 -4.46 -5.31 -7.41
CA VAL A 139 -2.99 -5.26 -7.40
C VAL A 139 -2.42 -6.21 -8.44
N VAL A 140 -1.54 -5.70 -9.29
CA VAL A 140 -0.71 -6.47 -10.23
C VAL A 140 0.68 -6.59 -9.62
N ILE A 141 1.21 -7.81 -9.48
CA ILE A 141 2.49 -8.07 -8.81
C ILE A 141 3.47 -8.67 -9.82
N LEU A 142 4.60 -8.00 -10.02
CA LEU A 142 5.73 -8.47 -10.83
C LEU A 142 7.03 -8.21 -10.07
N ILE A 143 7.53 -9.23 -9.35
CA ILE A 143 8.70 -9.12 -8.48
C ILE A 143 9.37 -10.47 -8.28
N GLY A 144 10.62 -10.51 -7.76
CA GLY A 144 11.31 -11.73 -7.35
C GLY A 144 12.62 -11.99 -8.09
N THR A 145 12.91 -11.30 -9.18
CA THR A 145 14.14 -11.47 -9.93
C THR A 145 15.38 -10.96 -9.18
N ASN A 146 15.23 -9.89 -8.40
CA ASN A 146 16.31 -9.30 -7.61
C ASN A 146 16.65 -10.11 -6.37
N ASP A 147 15.73 -10.89 -5.87
CA ASP A 147 15.93 -11.83 -4.76
C ASP A 147 17.05 -12.84 -5.11
N LEU A 148 17.03 -13.39 -6.33
CA LEU A 148 18.07 -14.30 -6.81
C LEU A 148 19.44 -13.61 -6.94
N GLU A 149 19.46 -12.39 -7.45
CA GLU A 149 20.69 -11.59 -7.55
C GLU A 149 21.33 -11.35 -6.17
N GLU A 150 20.51 -11.17 -5.15
CA GLU A 150 20.89 -11.05 -3.74
C GLU A 150 21.03 -12.41 -3.03
N LYS A 151 21.04 -13.52 -3.77
CA LYS A 151 21.27 -14.89 -3.29
C LYS A 151 20.15 -15.46 -2.41
N ALA A 152 18.94 -14.93 -2.46
CA ALA A 152 17.79 -15.58 -1.84
C ALA A 152 17.41 -16.84 -2.60
N SER A 153 16.95 -17.86 -1.87
CA SER A 153 16.40 -19.06 -2.50
C SER A 153 15.02 -18.81 -3.09
N PRO A 154 14.59 -19.59 -4.08
CA PRO A 154 13.21 -19.54 -4.60
C PRO A 154 12.13 -19.72 -3.53
N GLY A 155 12.43 -20.54 -2.49
CA GLY A 155 11.51 -20.75 -1.37
C GLY A 155 11.32 -19.50 -0.51
N VAL A 156 12.41 -18.77 -0.22
CA VAL A 156 12.37 -17.51 0.51
C VAL A 156 11.59 -16.46 -0.28
N THR A 157 11.89 -16.31 -1.57
CA THR A 157 11.21 -15.39 -2.48
C THR A 157 9.69 -15.66 -2.50
N ALA A 158 9.29 -16.91 -2.66
CA ALA A 158 7.88 -17.31 -2.66
C ALA A 158 7.22 -17.17 -1.28
N GLY A 159 7.97 -17.37 -0.20
CA GLY A 159 7.50 -17.13 1.17
C GLY A 159 7.09 -15.68 1.39
N ASN A 160 7.92 -14.74 0.98
CA ASN A 160 7.60 -13.31 1.05
C ASN A 160 6.38 -12.95 0.19
N LEU A 161 6.27 -13.51 -1.02
CA LEU A 161 5.10 -13.30 -1.86
C LEU A 161 3.80 -13.77 -1.18
N LYS A 162 3.82 -14.94 -0.53
CA LYS A 162 2.67 -15.43 0.24
C LYS A 162 2.26 -14.46 1.34
N LEU A 163 3.23 -13.86 2.03
CA LEU A 163 2.95 -12.83 3.05
C LEU A 163 2.33 -11.56 2.42
N ILE A 164 2.81 -11.13 1.27
CA ILE A 164 2.21 -10.01 0.51
C ILE A 164 0.76 -10.33 0.15
N ILE A 165 0.49 -11.50 -0.44
CA ILE A 165 -0.86 -11.92 -0.82
C ILE A 165 -1.77 -12.00 0.42
N ALA A 166 -1.28 -12.57 1.52
CA ALA A 166 -2.03 -12.67 2.76
C ALA A 166 -2.41 -11.29 3.32
N ALA A 167 -1.49 -10.32 3.31
CA ALA A 167 -1.74 -8.96 3.73
C ALA A 167 -2.78 -8.26 2.84
N LEU A 168 -2.68 -8.41 1.52
CA LEU A 168 -3.65 -7.90 0.56
C LEU A 168 -5.05 -8.49 0.81
N LYS A 169 -5.16 -9.80 1.00
CA LYS A 169 -6.43 -10.48 1.27
C LYS A 169 -6.99 -10.16 2.66
N LYS A 170 -6.13 -9.93 3.65
CA LYS A 170 -6.56 -9.44 4.97
C LYS A 170 -7.15 -8.02 4.87
N HIS A 171 -6.56 -7.17 4.06
CA HIS A 171 -7.07 -5.80 3.83
C HIS A 171 -8.42 -5.80 3.10
N ASN A 172 -8.54 -6.63 2.06
CA ASN A 172 -9.81 -6.85 1.33
C ASN A 172 -9.82 -8.28 0.75
N SER A 173 -10.64 -9.16 1.32
CA SER A 173 -10.72 -10.57 0.92
C SER A 173 -11.16 -10.76 -0.54
N LYS A 174 -11.89 -9.80 -1.11
CA LYS A 174 -12.38 -9.81 -2.49
C LYS A 174 -11.44 -9.10 -3.46
N MET A 175 -10.32 -8.52 -2.99
CA MET A 175 -9.40 -7.77 -3.85
C MET A 175 -8.89 -8.64 -5.01
N PRO A 176 -9.01 -8.17 -6.27
CA PRO A 176 -8.38 -8.81 -7.41
C PRO A 176 -6.86 -8.72 -7.29
N ILE A 177 -6.18 -9.87 -7.46
CA ILE A 177 -4.71 -9.93 -7.46
C ILE A 177 -4.28 -10.64 -8.73
N ILE A 178 -3.47 -9.98 -9.54
CA ILE A 178 -2.82 -10.56 -10.72
C ILE A 178 -1.36 -10.76 -10.37
N LEU A 179 -0.93 -12.02 -10.35
CA LEU A 179 0.45 -12.38 -10.13
C LEU A 179 1.11 -12.71 -11.45
N CYS A 180 2.11 -11.93 -11.84
CA CYS A 180 2.92 -12.17 -13.02
C CYS A 180 4.05 -13.17 -12.73
N ASN A 181 4.38 -14.00 -13.70
CA ASN A 181 5.60 -14.79 -13.65
C ASN A 181 6.83 -13.89 -13.66
N THR A 182 7.86 -14.25 -12.88
CA THR A 182 9.19 -13.67 -12.99
C THR A 182 9.75 -13.96 -14.37
N PHE A 183 10.18 -12.94 -15.10
CA PHE A 183 10.65 -13.08 -16.48
C PHE A 183 12.02 -13.74 -16.55
N PRO A 184 12.32 -14.45 -17.65
CA PRO A 184 13.66 -14.92 -17.94
C PRO A 184 14.68 -13.76 -17.90
N SER A 185 15.87 -14.04 -17.40
CA SER A 185 16.94 -13.05 -17.30
C SER A 185 18.25 -13.65 -17.83
N SER A 186 19.21 -12.79 -18.21
CA SER A 186 20.50 -13.26 -18.64
C SER A 186 21.31 -13.88 -17.48
N ALA A 187 22.11 -14.89 -17.77
CA ALA A 187 22.96 -15.55 -16.77
C ALA A 187 23.95 -14.58 -16.11
N SER A 188 24.37 -13.53 -16.81
CA SER A 188 25.28 -12.50 -16.28
C SER A 188 24.74 -11.75 -15.06
N LYS A 189 23.42 -11.78 -14.82
CA LYS A 189 22.77 -11.11 -13.70
C LYS A 189 22.63 -11.98 -12.44
N ARG A 190 23.31 -13.13 -12.37
CA ARG A 190 23.16 -14.10 -11.26
C ARG A 190 21.70 -14.55 -11.02
N ARG A 191 20.96 -14.71 -12.08
CA ARG A 191 19.53 -15.08 -12.07
C ARG A 191 19.36 -16.36 -12.89
N PRO A 192 19.76 -17.54 -12.36
CA PRO A 192 19.71 -18.81 -13.08
C PRO A 192 18.30 -19.16 -13.54
N SER A 193 18.16 -19.62 -14.76
CA SER A 193 16.86 -19.89 -15.38
C SER A 193 16.07 -21.00 -14.69
N ASP A 194 16.74 -21.98 -14.12
CA ASP A 194 16.14 -23.05 -13.33
C ASP A 194 15.55 -22.51 -12.02
N GLN A 195 16.22 -21.57 -11.35
CA GLN A 195 15.69 -20.92 -10.15
C GLN A 195 14.53 -19.99 -10.49
N ILE A 196 14.57 -19.27 -11.61
CA ILE A 196 13.40 -18.48 -12.08
C ILE A 196 12.21 -19.41 -12.33
N ARG A 197 12.41 -20.52 -13.01
CA ARG A 197 11.33 -21.53 -13.21
C ARG A 197 10.81 -22.05 -11.87
N LYS A 198 11.69 -22.29 -10.89
CA LYS A 198 11.27 -22.73 -9.56
C LYS A 198 10.45 -21.68 -8.82
N ILE A 199 10.83 -20.39 -8.88
CA ILE A 199 10.02 -19.29 -8.35
C ILE A 199 8.62 -19.33 -8.98
N ASN A 200 8.52 -19.39 -10.30
CA ASN A 200 7.25 -19.38 -11.01
C ASN A 200 6.35 -20.58 -10.66
N GLN A 201 6.93 -21.76 -10.46
CA GLN A 201 6.19 -22.92 -9.96
C GLN A 201 5.62 -22.69 -8.55
N LEU A 202 6.42 -22.10 -7.66
CA LEU A 202 5.99 -21.78 -6.29
C LEU A 202 4.95 -20.64 -6.27
N TYR A 203 5.08 -19.67 -7.15
CA TYR A 203 4.10 -18.59 -7.33
C TYR A 203 2.75 -19.12 -7.79
N PHE A 204 2.75 -20.00 -8.78
CA PHE A 204 1.53 -20.66 -9.25
C PHE A 204 0.84 -21.44 -8.13
N ALA A 205 1.61 -22.14 -7.29
CA ALA A 205 1.08 -22.88 -6.14
C ALA A 205 0.53 -21.96 -5.02
N ALA A 206 0.97 -20.70 -4.97
CA ALA A 206 0.53 -19.73 -3.95
C ALA A 206 -0.82 -19.08 -4.27
N VAL A 207 -1.31 -19.15 -5.50
CA VAL A 207 -2.55 -18.52 -5.97
C VAL A 207 -3.66 -19.53 -6.32
N LYS A 208 -3.40 -20.82 -6.12
CA LYS A 208 -4.39 -21.90 -6.18
C LYS A 208 -5.17 -22.01 -4.89
#